data_a385b84a9b023122f103f4737b689d72
#
_entry.id   a385b84a9b023122f103f4737b689d72
#
_cell.length_a   1.000
_cell.length_b   1.000
_cell.length_c   1.000
_cell.angle_alpha   90.00
_cell.angle_beta   90.00
_cell.angle_gamma   90.00
#
_symmetry.space_group_name_H-M   'P 1'
#
loop_
_entity.id
_entity.type
_entity.pdbx_description
1 polymer ?
#
loop_
_entity_poly.entity_id
_entity_poly.type
_entity_poly.pdbx_seq_one_letter_code
_entity_poly.pdbx_strand_id
1 'polypeptide(L)'
;IRGFNVRFPLDVMLVFSANPEDYTSRGNLITPLKDRIDSQIITHYPKTTEVGMAITEQEAWQDRADGEGTRVDVQIPYVFREVIEQVAFEARDSEYIDQKSGVSVRVTRAALELLISAAERRALINGEEETVVRVSDLLHLAPAITGKVELVYEGEQEGAENVAYTLIGRALRTVFTQYFPDPGEKDGGRAAYADVLAWFTEGNTVHLTQDLSDEAYRTRLDEVEGLAEFVTSESTPDTDAQRFVMMEMVLEALHQNSLLGKEMRDDGQSYSDIMGSMLSSFGDGFDEDDFDDDDFDVEDFR
;
A
#
# COMPACT_ATOMS: atom_id res chain seq x y z
N ILE A 1 -10.42 46.46 31.19
CA ILE A 1 -11.40 45.54 31.80
C ILE A 1 -12.30 46.40 32.71
N ARG A 2 -13.62 46.48 32.48
CA ARG A 2 -14.61 47.25 33.26
C ARG A 2 -14.24 48.75 33.43
N GLY A 3 -13.66 49.37 32.39
CA GLY A 3 -13.27 50.79 32.39
C GLY A 3 -11.87 51.09 32.96
N PHE A 4 -11.14 50.08 33.41
CA PHE A 4 -9.74 50.25 33.85
C PHE A 4 -8.78 49.93 32.71
N ASN A 5 -7.80 50.82 32.49
CA ASN A 5 -6.69 50.58 31.56
C ASN A 5 -5.68 49.65 32.23
N VAL A 6 -5.66 48.39 31.80
CA VAL A 6 -4.66 47.42 32.22
C VAL A 6 -3.61 47.34 31.12
N ARG A 7 -2.36 47.66 31.45
CA ARG A 7 -1.21 47.47 30.54
C ARG A 7 -0.44 46.26 30.97
N PHE A 8 -0.31 45.32 30.05
CA PHE A 8 0.59 44.16 30.19
C PHE A 8 1.83 44.39 29.33
N PRO A 9 3.04 44.35 29.89
CA PRO A 9 4.26 44.28 29.08
C PRO A 9 4.29 42.91 28.42
N LEU A 10 3.94 42.84 27.15
CA LEU A 10 3.99 41.61 26.36
C LEU A 10 5.27 41.64 25.55
N ASP A 11 6.17 40.72 25.85
CA ASP A 11 7.28 40.35 24.99
C ASP A 11 6.95 38.99 24.36
N VAL A 12 6.34 39.01 23.19
CA VAL A 12 5.80 37.83 22.50
C VAL A 12 6.23 37.85 21.05
N MET A 13 6.64 36.68 20.59
CA MET A 13 6.80 36.42 19.17
C MET A 13 5.51 35.81 18.62
N LEU A 14 4.98 36.38 17.54
CA LEU A 14 3.80 35.87 16.85
C LEU A 14 4.24 35.06 15.64
N VAL A 15 3.82 33.79 15.59
CA VAL A 15 4.04 32.91 14.47
C VAL A 15 2.68 32.50 13.89
N PHE A 16 2.55 32.65 12.58
CA PHE A 16 1.33 32.30 11.86
C PHE A 16 1.64 31.17 10.88
N SER A 17 0.67 30.25 10.70
CA SER A 17 0.69 29.28 9.61
C SER A 17 -0.44 29.60 8.64
N ALA A 18 -0.17 29.51 7.35
CA ALA A 18 -1.15 29.71 6.30
C ALA A 18 -0.90 28.69 5.19
N ASN A 19 -1.98 28.19 4.58
CA ASN A 19 -1.88 27.43 3.36
C ASN A 19 -1.94 28.38 2.16
N PRO A 20 -0.87 28.49 1.33
CA PRO A 20 -0.87 29.39 0.19
C PRO A 20 -1.86 28.97 -0.92
N GLU A 21 -2.35 27.73 -0.89
CA GLU A 21 -3.27 27.19 -1.91
C GLU A 21 -4.74 27.53 -1.65
N ASP A 22 -5.09 28.04 -0.48
CA ASP A 22 -6.43 28.59 -0.22
C ASP A 22 -6.67 29.91 -0.99
N TYR A 23 -6.44 29.87 -2.31
CA TYR A 23 -6.65 30.99 -3.23
C TYR A 23 -8.13 31.33 -3.51
N THR A 24 -9.05 30.75 -2.77
CA THR A 24 -10.42 31.28 -2.77
C THR A 24 -10.38 32.67 -2.21
N SER A 25 -11.24 33.59 -2.73
CA SER A 25 -11.31 35.02 -2.42
C SER A 25 -11.45 35.38 -0.93
N ARG A 26 -11.40 34.40 -0.03
CA ARG A 26 -11.48 34.53 1.43
C ARG A 26 -10.17 34.15 2.17
N GLY A 27 -9.19 33.56 1.49
CA GLY A 27 -7.94 33.04 2.12
C GLY A 27 -6.70 33.91 1.95
N ASN A 28 -6.73 34.93 1.10
CA ASN A 28 -5.58 35.80 0.88
C ASN A 28 -5.27 36.62 2.13
N LEU A 29 -4.04 36.52 2.63
CA LEU A 29 -3.49 37.46 3.61
C LEU A 29 -3.70 38.91 3.09
N ILE A 30 -4.50 39.68 3.81
CA ILE A 30 -4.71 41.09 3.44
C ILE A 30 -3.37 41.83 3.43
N THR A 31 -3.16 42.69 2.42
CA THR A 31 -1.93 43.45 2.23
C THR A 31 -1.42 44.13 3.51
N PRO A 32 -2.26 44.75 4.36
CA PRO A 32 -1.78 45.35 5.59
C PRO A 32 -1.20 44.37 6.63
N LEU A 33 -1.62 43.08 6.61
CA LEU A 33 -1.03 42.09 7.49
C LEU A 33 0.29 41.60 6.90
N LYS A 34 0.34 41.37 5.60
CA LYS A 34 1.55 40.94 4.89
C LYS A 34 2.69 41.96 5.06
N ASP A 35 2.38 43.25 5.05
CA ASP A 35 3.34 44.36 5.27
C ASP A 35 3.90 44.41 6.70
N ARG A 36 3.23 43.74 7.67
CA ARG A 36 3.66 43.69 9.08
C ARG A 36 4.37 42.40 9.49
N ILE A 37 4.50 41.47 8.56
CA ILE A 37 5.22 40.20 8.79
C ILE A 37 6.67 40.41 8.39
N ASP A 38 7.58 40.34 9.36
CA ASP A 38 9.00 40.60 9.16
C ASP A 38 9.71 39.48 8.41
N SER A 39 9.24 38.23 8.54
CA SER A 39 9.85 37.08 7.87
C SER A 39 8.82 36.04 7.46
N GLN A 40 9.11 35.35 6.37
CA GLN A 40 8.30 34.26 5.84
C GLN A 40 9.16 33.03 5.61
N ILE A 41 8.68 31.88 6.12
CA ILE A 41 9.27 30.58 5.88
C ILE A 41 8.33 29.84 4.91
N ILE A 42 8.88 29.43 3.76
CA ILE A 42 8.18 28.61 2.78
C ILE A 42 8.53 27.15 3.05
N THR A 43 7.53 26.34 3.35
CA THR A 43 7.69 24.90 3.49
C THR A 43 7.50 24.22 2.12
N HIS A 44 8.07 23.06 1.95
CA HIS A 44 7.94 22.24 0.75
C HIS A 44 7.83 20.76 1.15
N TYR A 45 7.43 19.91 0.22
CA TYR A 45 7.42 18.47 0.41
C TYR A 45 8.84 17.92 0.67
N PRO A 46 8.93 16.76 1.36
CA PRO A 46 10.21 16.04 1.47
C PRO A 46 10.79 15.82 0.07
N LYS A 47 12.10 16.03 -0.06
CA LYS A 47 12.80 15.86 -1.35
C LYS A 47 13.30 14.44 -1.57
N THR A 48 13.41 13.67 -0.50
CA THR A 48 13.85 12.28 -0.52
C THR A 48 12.96 11.44 0.37
N THR A 49 12.94 10.13 0.12
CA THR A 49 12.18 9.15 0.92
C THR A 49 12.67 9.13 2.36
N GLU A 50 13.97 9.26 2.62
CA GLU A 50 14.54 9.25 3.97
C GLU A 50 14.03 10.41 4.83
N VAL A 51 13.92 11.61 4.23
CA VAL A 51 13.37 12.78 4.93
C VAL A 51 11.88 12.58 5.18
N GLY A 52 11.15 11.99 4.22
CA GLY A 52 9.74 11.63 4.37
C GLY A 52 9.54 10.65 5.52
N MET A 53 10.31 9.55 5.53
CA MET A 53 10.26 8.54 6.59
C MET A 53 10.52 9.12 7.98
N ALA A 54 11.53 10.00 8.12
CA ALA A 54 11.83 10.64 9.39
C ALA A 54 10.65 11.49 9.92
N ILE A 55 9.92 12.19 9.03
CA ILE A 55 8.73 12.94 9.39
C ILE A 55 7.58 11.99 9.78
N THR A 56 7.36 10.96 8.98
CA THR A 56 6.29 9.97 9.22
C THR A 56 6.52 9.23 10.53
N GLU A 57 7.76 8.84 10.84
CA GLU A 57 8.13 8.20 12.11
C GLU A 57 7.91 9.11 13.32
N GLN A 58 8.20 10.39 13.19
CA GLN A 58 7.99 11.36 14.26
C GLN A 58 6.50 11.61 14.53
N GLU A 59 5.67 11.64 13.50
CA GLU A 59 4.28 12.09 13.58
C GLU A 59 3.24 10.95 13.69
N ALA A 60 3.60 9.72 13.31
CA ALA A 60 2.70 8.59 13.35
C ALA A 60 2.60 7.98 14.76
N TRP A 61 1.39 7.61 15.13
CA TRP A 61 1.14 6.90 16.38
C TRP A 61 1.54 5.43 16.26
N GLN A 62 2.81 5.14 16.50
CA GLN A 62 3.39 3.80 16.43
C GLN A 62 3.42 3.12 17.80
N ASP A 63 3.74 3.85 18.88
CA ASP A 63 3.69 3.32 20.24
C ASP A 63 2.27 3.45 20.80
N ARG A 64 1.58 2.32 20.86
CA ARG A 64 0.18 2.22 21.28
C ARG A 64 0.05 1.62 22.68
N ALA A 65 1.12 1.73 23.49
CA ALA A 65 1.23 1.09 24.81
C ALA A 65 0.30 1.67 25.89
N ASP A 66 -0.38 2.78 25.66
CA ASP A 66 -1.12 3.54 26.66
C ASP A 66 -2.54 2.98 26.97
N GLY A 67 -2.91 1.81 26.43
CA GLY A 67 -4.22 1.17 26.64
C GLY A 67 -4.18 -0.01 27.62
N GLU A 68 -5.30 -0.23 28.35
CA GLU A 68 -5.51 -1.44 29.18
C GLU A 68 -5.79 -2.72 28.34
N GLY A 69 -5.58 -2.69 27.02
CA GLY A 69 -5.85 -3.80 26.10
C GLY A 69 -4.66 -4.75 25.90
N THR A 70 -4.92 -5.85 25.22
CA THR A 70 -3.87 -6.76 24.76
C THR A 70 -2.98 -6.02 23.77
N ARG A 71 -1.70 -5.90 24.09
CA ARG A 71 -0.71 -5.28 23.21
C ARG A 71 -0.22 -6.33 22.23
N VAL A 72 -0.24 -5.98 20.96
CA VAL A 72 0.46 -6.71 19.89
C VAL A 72 1.73 -5.94 19.53
N ASP A 73 2.87 -6.60 19.46
CA ASP A 73 4.11 -6.03 18.94
C ASP A 73 4.14 -6.19 17.43
N VAL A 74 4.03 -5.07 16.71
CA VAL A 74 4.01 -5.06 15.25
C VAL A 74 5.38 -4.68 14.70
N GLN A 75 6.05 -5.63 14.10
CA GLN A 75 7.31 -5.40 13.40
C GLN A 75 7.03 -4.82 12.01
N ILE A 76 7.68 -3.68 11.70
CA ILE A 76 7.55 -3.01 10.42
C ILE A 76 8.91 -3.06 9.72
N PRO A 77 9.12 -3.99 8.77
CA PRO A 77 10.33 -4.01 7.96
C PRO A 77 10.58 -2.68 7.27
N TYR A 78 11.84 -2.27 7.18
CA TYR A 78 12.25 -0.98 6.63
C TYR A 78 11.70 -0.74 5.23
N VAL A 79 11.64 -1.77 4.41
CA VAL A 79 11.10 -1.74 3.05
C VAL A 79 9.66 -1.20 2.97
N PHE A 80 8.81 -1.47 3.98
CA PHE A 80 7.44 -0.93 3.98
C PHE A 80 7.39 0.55 4.31
N ARG A 81 8.34 1.05 5.09
CA ARG A 81 8.47 2.50 5.33
C ARG A 81 8.84 3.22 4.03
N GLU A 82 9.74 2.63 3.24
CA GLU A 82 10.09 3.13 1.89
C GLU A 82 8.88 3.09 0.95
N VAL A 83 8.12 1.98 0.93
CA VAL A 83 6.91 1.86 0.09
C VAL A 83 5.88 2.94 0.44
N ILE A 84 5.62 3.19 1.73
CA ILE A 84 4.68 4.21 2.15
C ILE A 84 5.10 5.61 1.66
N GLU A 85 6.36 5.97 1.79
CA GLU A 85 6.83 7.26 1.29
C GLU A 85 6.82 7.31 -0.23
N GLN A 86 7.19 6.21 -0.89
CA GLN A 86 7.14 6.13 -2.35
C GLN A 86 5.72 6.30 -2.89
N VAL A 87 4.68 5.80 -2.19
CA VAL A 87 3.28 6.08 -2.54
C VAL A 87 3.00 7.57 -2.64
N ALA A 88 3.52 8.37 -1.70
CA ALA A 88 3.33 9.82 -1.75
C ALA A 88 4.11 10.49 -2.89
N PHE A 89 5.28 9.96 -3.27
CA PHE A 89 6.03 10.43 -4.45
C PHE A 89 5.28 10.08 -5.73
N GLU A 90 4.82 8.84 -5.90
CA GLU A 90 4.02 8.41 -7.04
C GLU A 90 2.72 9.25 -7.16
N ALA A 91 2.07 9.53 -6.03
CA ALA A 91 0.86 10.35 -6.02
C ALA A 91 1.13 11.80 -6.46
N ARG A 92 2.27 12.38 -6.09
CA ARG A 92 2.66 13.74 -6.50
C ARG A 92 3.02 13.83 -7.99
N ASP A 93 3.41 12.73 -8.62
CA ASP A 93 3.75 12.64 -10.04
C ASP A 93 2.62 12.03 -10.90
N SER A 94 1.52 11.64 -10.28
CA SER A 94 0.40 10.96 -10.94
C SER A 94 -0.45 11.92 -11.77
N GLU A 95 -0.80 11.50 -13.00
CA GLU A 95 -1.75 12.20 -13.87
C GLU A 95 -3.22 12.13 -13.37
N TYR A 96 -3.53 11.21 -12.47
CA TYR A 96 -4.87 11.03 -11.90
C TYR A 96 -5.16 11.97 -10.72
N ILE A 97 -4.14 12.65 -10.17
CA ILE A 97 -4.26 13.47 -8.98
C ILE A 97 -4.13 14.95 -9.33
N ASP A 98 -5.02 15.79 -8.76
CA ASP A 98 -4.93 17.24 -8.92
C ASP A 98 -3.69 17.78 -8.20
N GLN A 99 -2.70 18.14 -9.01
CA GLN A 99 -1.42 18.69 -8.53
C GLN A 99 -1.57 20.04 -7.83
N LYS A 100 -2.69 20.76 -8.04
CA LYS A 100 -2.95 22.02 -7.35
C LYS A 100 -3.37 21.82 -5.90
N SER A 101 -4.12 20.75 -5.63
CA SER A 101 -4.51 20.37 -4.26
C SER A 101 -3.34 19.74 -3.50
N GLY A 102 -2.38 19.13 -4.23
CA GLY A 102 -1.17 18.56 -3.68
C GLY A 102 -1.40 17.25 -2.90
N VAL A 103 -0.31 16.64 -2.45
CA VAL A 103 -0.35 15.40 -1.65
C VAL A 103 0.37 15.64 -0.32
N SER A 104 -0.42 15.82 0.73
CA SER A 104 0.08 16.11 2.07
C SER A 104 0.87 14.94 2.67
N VAL A 105 1.89 15.23 3.48
CA VAL A 105 2.60 14.25 4.33
C VAL A 105 1.66 13.54 5.34
N ARG A 106 0.44 14.02 5.51
CA ARG A 106 -0.58 13.33 6.31
C ARG A 106 -1.05 12.02 5.68
N VAL A 107 -0.83 11.83 4.37
CA VAL A 107 -1.12 10.56 3.67
C VAL A 107 -0.21 9.46 4.20
N THR A 108 1.10 9.69 4.23
CA THR A 108 2.08 8.69 4.69
C THR A 108 1.93 8.37 6.17
N ARG A 109 1.65 9.40 7.01
CA ARG A 109 1.34 9.18 8.42
C ARG A 109 0.12 8.27 8.59
N ALA A 110 -1.01 8.59 7.93
CA ALA A 110 -2.22 7.79 8.05
C ALA A 110 -2.04 6.39 7.44
N ALA A 111 -1.28 6.27 6.35
CA ALA A 111 -0.95 4.99 5.74
C ALA A 111 -0.19 4.09 6.72
N LEU A 112 0.84 4.61 7.39
CA LEU A 112 1.59 3.85 8.40
C LEU A 112 0.69 3.40 9.57
N GLU A 113 -0.17 4.29 10.07
CA GLU A 113 -1.11 3.97 11.15
C GLU A 113 -2.13 2.88 10.74
N LEU A 114 -2.62 2.91 9.49
CA LEU A 114 -3.52 1.88 8.97
C LEU A 114 -2.80 0.55 8.73
N LEU A 115 -1.57 0.60 8.25
CA LEU A 115 -0.74 -0.59 8.04
C LEU A 115 -0.51 -1.34 9.37
N ILE A 116 -0.15 -0.61 10.43
CA ILE A 116 -0.01 -1.16 11.78
C ILE A 116 -1.35 -1.76 12.24
N SER A 117 -2.47 -1.04 12.04
CA SER A 117 -3.78 -1.50 12.47
C SER A 117 -4.23 -2.77 11.75
N ALA A 118 -3.89 -2.95 10.48
CA ALA A 118 -4.18 -4.16 9.72
C ALA A 118 -3.43 -5.38 10.30
N ALA A 119 -2.13 -5.22 10.58
CA ALA A 119 -1.31 -6.24 11.18
C ALA A 119 -1.75 -6.58 12.63
N GLU A 120 -2.05 -5.56 13.46
CA GLU A 120 -2.61 -5.74 14.81
C GLU A 120 -3.91 -6.53 14.79
N ARG A 121 -4.84 -6.16 13.88
CA ARG A 121 -6.13 -6.86 13.73
C ARG A 121 -5.91 -8.34 13.43
N ARG A 122 -5.00 -8.66 12.50
CA ARG A 122 -4.67 -10.04 12.14
C ARG A 122 -4.11 -10.81 13.34
N ALA A 123 -3.15 -10.24 14.05
CA ALA A 123 -2.58 -10.86 15.24
C ALA A 123 -3.62 -11.12 16.34
N LEU A 124 -4.50 -10.15 16.59
CA LEU A 124 -5.59 -10.31 17.58
C LEU A 124 -6.56 -11.43 17.20
N ILE A 125 -6.90 -11.59 15.92
CA ILE A 125 -7.75 -12.69 15.43
C ILE A 125 -7.09 -14.05 15.70
N ASN A 126 -5.77 -14.12 15.51
CA ASN A 126 -4.98 -15.35 15.70
C ASN A 126 -4.55 -15.58 17.16
N GLY A 127 -4.75 -14.61 18.06
CA GLY A 127 -4.30 -14.68 19.44
C GLY A 127 -2.78 -14.57 19.59
N GLU A 128 -2.12 -13.88 18.65
CA GLU A 128 -0.68 -13.65 18.61
C GLU A 128 -0.31 -12.38 19.39
N GLU A 129 0.81 -12.40 20.11
CA GLU A 129 1.33 -11.24 20.84
C GLU A 129 2.30 -10.39 20.02
N GLU A 130 2.83 -10.96 18.93
CA GLU A 130 3.71 -10.29 17.96
C GLU A 130 3.33 -10.67 16.54
N THR A 131 3.58 -9.78 15.59
CA THR A 131 3.38 -10.03 14.15
C THR A 131 4.27 -9.12 13.32
N VAL A 132 4.38 -9.46 12.03
CA VAL A 132 5.05 -8.63 11.02
C VAL A 132 4.06 -8.09 10.01
N VAL A 133 4.26 -6.86 9.55
CA VAL A 133 3.52 -6.30 8.42
C VAL A 133 3.82 -7.11 7.15
N ARG A 134 2.79 -7.40 6.35
CA ARG A 134 2.86 -8.21 5.11
C ARG A 134 2.51 -7.36 3.88
N VAL A 135 2.84 -7.86 2.70
CA VAL A 135 2.47 -7.19 1.42
C VAL A 135 0.97 -7.06 1.29
N SER A 136 0.20 -8.06 1.72
CA SER A 136 -1.27 -8.03 1.72
C SER A 136 -1.85 -6.90 2.59
N ASP A 137 -1.16 -6.47 3.64
CA ASP A 137 -1.60 -5.36 4.49
C ASP A 137 -1.56 -4.01 3.75
N LEU A 138 -0.76 -3.88 2.68
CA LEU A 138 -0.69 -2.66 1.86
C LEU A 138 -2.03 -2.29 1.22
N LEU A 139 -2.92 -3.24 0.98
CA LEU A 139 -4.26 -2.96 0.46
C LEU A 139 -5.07 -2.07 1.41
N HIS A 140 -4.81 -2.14 2.71
CA HIS A 140 -5.45 -1.30 3.71
C HIS A 140 -4.98 0.16 3.71
N LEU A 141 -4.00 0.52 2.87
CA LEU A 141 -3.56 1.91 2.71
C LEU A 141 -4.52 2.74 1.85
N ALA A 142 -5.34 2.10 1.01
CA ALA A 142 -6.23 2.79 0.08
C ALA A 142 -7.09 3.88 0.75
N PRO A 143 -7.71 3.70 1.94
CA PRO A 143 -8.47 4.75 2.61
C PRO A 143 -7.63 5.96 3.04
N ALA A 144 -6.33 5.79 3.33
CA ALA A 144 -5.45 6.91 3.63
C ALA A 144 -5.19 7.78 2.41
N ILE A 145 -5.16 7.17 1.22
CA ILE A 145 -4.95 7.85 -0.05
C ILE A 145 -6.27 8.53 -0.48
N THR A 146 -7.33 7.76 -0.67
CA THR A 146 -8.63 8.24 -1.20
C THR A 146 -9.24 9.33 -0.34
N GLY A 147 -9.02 9.32 0.97
CA GLY A 147 -9.54 10.33 1.90
C GLY A 147 -8.74 11.65 1.95
N LYS A 148 -7.61 11.76 1.22
CA LYS A 148 -6.69 12.90 1.34
C LYS A 148 -6.14 13.42 0.01
N VAL A 149 -6.47 12.78 -1.10
CA VAL A 149 -6.10 13.23 -2.45
C VAL A 149 -7.34 13.69 -3.18
N GLU A 150 -7.19 14.70 -4.04
CA GLU A 150 -8.21 15.13 -4.97
C GLU A 150 -7.86 14.59 -6.35
N LEU A 151 -8.84 14.00 -7.03
CA LEU A 151 -8.65 13.41 -8.34
C LEU A 151 -9.00 14.43 -9.44
N VAL A 152 -8.31 14.35 -10.56
CA VAL A 152 -8.76 14.97 -11.81
C VAL A 152 -9.85 14.10 -12.45
N TYR A 153 -10.50 14.62 -13.50
CA TYR A 153 -11.62 13.94 -14.17
C TYR A 153 -11.28 12.49 -14.61
N GLU A 154 -10.09 12.27 -15.15
CA GLU A 154 -9.60 10.96 -15.55
C GLU A 154 -9.46 10.00 -14.37
N GLY A 155 -9.00 10.52 -13.22
CA GLY A 155 -8.91 9.77 -11.98
C GLY A 155 -10.28 9.44 -11.38
N GLU A 156 -11.27 10.35 -11.51
CA GLU A 156 -12.65 10.08 -11.09
C GLU A 156 -13.30 8.98 -11.95
N GLN A 157 -12.98 8.91 -13.25
CA GLN A 157 -13.45 7.84 -14.13
C GLN A 157 -12.85 6.48 -13.80
N GLU A 158 -11.56 6.43 -13.47
CA GLU A 158 -10.87 5.21 -13.02
C GLU A 158 -11.40 4.71 -11.68
N GLY A 159 -11.83 5.63 -10.84
CA GLY A 159 -12.28 5.39 -9.47
C GLY A 159 -11.16 5.54 -8.46
N ALA A 160 -11.46 6.23 -7.36
CA ALA A 160 -10.47 6.61 -6.35
C ALA A 160 -9.73 5.40 -5.74
N GLU A 161 -10.43 4.29 -5.58
CA GLU A 161 -9.86 3.06 -5.02
C GLU A 161 -8.87 2.40 -5.98
N ASN A 162 -9.22 2.32 -7.29
CA ASN A 162 -8.32 1.78 -8.32
C ASN A 162 -7.07 2.66 -8.48
N VAL A 163 -7.23 3.99 -8.43
CA VAL A 163 -6.09 4.92 -8.42
C VAL A 163 -5.20 4.65 -7.21
N ALA A 164 -5.76 4.46 -6.02
CA ALA A 164 -4.98 4.15 -4.83
C ALA A 164 -4.20 2.84 -4.96
N TYR A 165 -4.83 1.77 -5.43
CA TYR A 165 -4.14 0.48 -5.66
C TYR A 165 -3.06 0.59 -6.74
N THR A 166 -3.29 1.36 -7.79
CA THR A 166 -2.28 1.63 -8.83
C THR A 166 -1.05 2.33 -8.25
N LEU A 167 -1.27 3.33 -7.38
CA LEU A 167 -0.17 4.04 -6.72
C LEU A 167 0.62 3.14 -5.77
N ILE A 168 -0.07 2.30 -4.99
CA ILE A 168 0.56 1.32 -4.09
C ILE A 168 1.39 0.32 -4.91
N GLY A 169 0.85 -0.20 -6.00
CA GLY A 169 1.54 -1.13 -6.88
C GLY A 169 2.79 -0.51 -7.53
N ARG A 170 2.70 0.73 -8.02
CA ARG A 170 3.86 1.46 -8.57
C ARG A 170 4.94 1.68 -7.52
N ALA A 171 4.55 2.12 -6.32
CA ALA A 171 5.47 2.33 -5.21
C ALA A 171 6.18 1.03 -4.80
N LEU A 172 5.43 -0.07 -4.67
CA LEU A 172 6.00 -1.37 -4.36
C LEU A 172 7.00 -1.81 -5.43
N ARG A 173 6.67 -1.65 -6.72
CA ARG A 173 7.58 -1.97 -7.83
C ARG A 173 8.85 -1.11 -7.79
N THR A 174 8.72 0.19 -7.58
CA THR A 174 9.86 1.11 -7.51
C THR A 174 10.81 0.74 -6.37
N VAL A 175 10.27 0.40 -5.20
CA VAL A 175 11.08 -0.03 -4.05
C VAL A 175 11.65 -1.43 -4.29
N PHE A 176 10.87 -2.35 -4.85
CA PHE A 176 11.32 -3.72 -5.15
C PHE A 176 12.60 -3.76 -5.98
N THR A 177 12.71 -2.91 -7.01
CA THR A 177 13.89 -2.86 -7.90
C THR A 177 15.16 -2.33 -7.22
N GLN A 178 15.08 -1.84 -5.99
CA GLN A 178 16.25 -1.47 -5.18
C GLN A 178 16.87 -2.70 -4.48
N TYR A 179 16.09 -3.76 -4.30
CA TYR A 179 16.48 -4.99 -3.59
C TYR A 179 16.68 -6.17 -4.51
N PHE A 180 15.97 -6.21 -5.65
CA PHE A 180 15.92 -7.35 -6.56
C PHE A 180 16.01 -6.93 -8.02
N PRO A 181 16.50 -7.78 -8.93
CA PRO A 181 16.44 -7.56 -10.37
C PRO A 181 14.99 -7.30 -10.84
N ASP A 182 14.78 -6.37 -11.78
CA ASP A 182 13.44 -6.12 -12.35
C ASP A 182 13.02 -7.34 -13.19
N PRO A 183 11.93 -8.07 -12.83
CA PRO A 183 11.46 -9.21 -13.60
C PRO A 183 11.05 -8.86 -15.03
N GLY A 184 10.70 -7.59 -15.29
CA GLY A 184 10.32 -7.07 -16.60
C GLY A 184 11.49 -6.67 -17.50
N GLU A 185 12.72 -6.73 -17.03
CA GLU A 185 13.89 -6.36 -17.80
C GLU A 185 14.16 -7.36 -18.93
N LYS A 186 14.38 -6.83 -20.16
CA LYS A 186 14.49 -7.66 -21.37
C LYS A 186 15.71 -8.58 -21.40
N ASP A 187 16.80 -8.17 -20.76
CA ASP A 187 18.10 -8.83 -20.84
C ASP A 187 18.41 -9.66 -19.57
N GLY A 188 17.48 -10.54 -19.18
CA GLY A 188 17.74 -11.50 -18.11
C GLY A 188 16.89 -11.39 -16.86
N GLY A 189 16.01 -10.37 -16.75
CA GLY A 189 15.16 -10.19 -15.58
C GLY A 189 14.38 -11.44 -15.21
N ARG A 190 13.64 -12.01 -16.18
CA ARG A 190 12.91 -13.27 -15.99
C ARG A 190 13.82 -14.46 -15.62
N ALA A 191 15.04 -14.53 -16.15
CA ALA A 191 15.93 -15.64 -15.92
C ALA A 191 16.41 -15.74 -14.47
N ALA A 192 16.50 -14.62 -13.75
CA ALA A 192 16.83 -14.61 -12.34
C ALA A 192 15.81 -15.38 -11.46
N TYR A 193 14.57 -15.47 -11.92
CA TYR A 193 13.45 -16.10 -11.20
C TYR A 193 13.11 -17.50 -11.73
N ALA A 194 14.00 -18.12 -12.53
CA ALA A 194 13.71 -19.35 -13.24
C ALA A 194 13.29 -20.51 -12.30
N ASP A 195 13.96 -20.68 -11.17
CA ASP A 195 13.68 -21.75 -10.22
C ASP A 195 12.32 -21.55 -9.54
N VAL A 196 12.03 -20.33 -9.12
CA VAL A 196 10.72 -19.95 -8.54
C VAL A 196 9.59 -20.18 -9.54
N LEU A 197 9.77 -19.73 -10.79
CA LEU A 197 8.76 -19.90 -11.86
C LEU A 197 8.57 -21.37 -12.25
N ALA A 198 9.62 -22.20 -12.19
CA ALA A 198 9.54 -23.63 -12.48
C ALA A 198 8.58 -24.33 -11.52
N TRP A 199 8.63 -24.01 -10.22
CA TRP A 199 7.74 -24.58 -9.21
C TRP A 199 6.25 -24.32 -9.53
N PHE A 200 5.91 -23.10 -9.96
CA PHE A 200 4.53 -22.78 -10.39
C PHE A 200 4.14 -23.46 -11.69
N THR A 201 5.08 -23.61 -12.63
CA THR A 201 4.83 -24.30 -13.93
C THR A 201 4.50 -25.77 -13.75
N GLU A 202 4.91 -26.41 -12.64
CA GLU A 202 4.52 -27.77 -12.26
C GLU A 202 3.06 -27.89 -11.78
N GLY A 203 2.32 -26.77 -11.74
CA GLY A 203 0.92 -26.71 -11.33
C GLY A 203 0.71 -26.43 -9.85
N ASN A 204 1.77 -26.05 -9.14
CA ASN A 204 1.67 -25.66 -7.73
C ASN A 204 1.05 -24.27 -7.58
N THR A 205 0.44 -24.04 -6.41
CA THR A 205 -0.20 -22.75 -6.05
C THR A 205 0.14 -22.38 -4.63
N VAL A 206 0.26 -21.07 -4.37
CA VAL A 206 0.39 -20.54 -3.00
C VAL A 206 -0.83 -19.72 -2.67
N HIS A 207 -1.50 -20.09 -1.58
CA HIS A 207 -2.67 -19.39 -1.10
C HIS A 207 -2.36 -18.67 0.21
N LEU A 208 -2.44 -17.33 0.20
CA LEU A 208 -2.17 -16.45 1.32
C LEU A 208 -3.47 -15.74 1.72
N THR A 209 -4.15 -16.24 2.74
CA THR A 209 -5.35 -15.59 3.27
C THR A 209 -4.97 -14.39 4.14
N GLN A 210 -5.87 -13.40 4.22
CA GLN A 210 -5.61 -12.18 5.00
C GLN A 210 -5.42 -12.45 6.49
N ASP A 211 -6.08 -13.48 7.02
CA ASP A 211 -6.10 -13.81 8.44
C ASP A 211 -5.17 -15.00 8.81
N LEU A 212 -4.21 -15.37 7.95
CA LEU A 212 -3.22 -16.40 8.29
C LEU A 212 -2.42 -16.02 9.54
N SER A 213 -2.22 -16.98 10.44
CA SER A 213 -1.24 -16.83 11.51
C SER A 213 0.17 -16.65 10.95
N ASP A 214 1.10 -16.12 11.73
CA ASP A 214 2.49 -15.94 11.31
C ASP A 214 3.16 -17.28 10.99
N GLU A 215 2.85 -18.34 11.72
CA GLU A 215 3.35 -19.69 11.45
C GLU A 215 2.84 -20.24 10.12
N ALA A 216 1.52 -20.12 9.88
CA ALA A 216 0.92 -20.58 8.63
C ALA A 216 1.43 -19.79 7.41
N TYR A 217 1.58 -18.47 7.54
CA TYR A 217 2.13 -17.61 6.50
C TYR A 217 3.55 -18.01 6.11
N ARG A 218 4.43 -18.25 7.09
CA ARG A 218 5.80 -18.71 6.87
C ARG A 218 5.81 -20.07 6.18
N THR A 219 5.00 -21.01 6.67
CA THR A 219 4.90 -22.37 6.09
C THR A 219 4.49 -22.31 4.61
N ARG A 220 3.50 -21.48 4.26
CA ARG A 220 3.05 -21.34 2.86
C ARG A 220 4.12 -20.78 1.94
N LEU A 221 4.90 -19.83 2.41
CA LEU A 221 5.98 -19.25 1.60
C LEU A 221 7.18 -20.20 1.47
N ASP A 222 7.51 -20.95 2.53
CA ASP A 222 8.60 -21.95 2.51
C ASP A 222 8.25 -23.17 1.61
N GLU A 223 6.96 -23.39 1.26
CA GLU A 223 6.57 -24.44 0.29
C GLU A 223 7.05 -24.11 -1.14
N VAL A 224 7.36 -22.84 -1.45
CA VAL A 224 7.78 -22.42 -2.79
C VAL A 224 9.26 -22.68 -2.97
N GLU A 225 9.60 -23.73 -3.72
CA GLU A 225 11.00 -24.10 -3.99
C GLU A 225 11.76 -22.96 -4.70
N GLY A 226 12.98 -22.72 -4.28
CA GLY A 226 13.85 -21.70 -4.82
C GLY A 226 13.58 -20.27 -4.33
N LEU A 227 12.43 -19.99 -3.70
CA LEU A 227 12.06 -18.63 -3.30
C LEU A 227 12.90 -18.11 -2.13
N ALA A 228 13.10 -18.91 -1.10
CA ALA A 228 13.91 -18.55 0.07
C ALA A 228 15.39 -18.37 -0.30
N GLU A 229 15.92 -19.26 -1.13
CA GLU A 229 17.27 -19.21 -1.67
C GLU A 229 17.48 -17.96 -2.52
N PHE A 230 16.54 -17.67 -3.41
CA PHE A 230 16.57 -16.47 -4.25
C PHE A 230 16.63 -15.20 -3.39
N VAL A 231 15.71 -15.06 -2.43
CA VAL A 231 15.68 -13.87 -1.55
C VAL A 231 16.99 -13.73 -0.78
N THR A 232 17.56 -14.83 -0.28
CA THR A 232 18.80 -14.80 0.51
C THR A 232 20.03 -14.51 -0.36
N SER A 233 20.02 -14.88 -1.64
CA SER A 233 21.12 -14.60 -2.56
C SER A 233 21.15 -13.15 -3.06
N GLU A 234 20.00 -12.55 -3.32
CA GLU A 234 19.88 -11.21 -3.88
C GLU A 234 19.82 -10.11 -2.81
N SER A 235 19.30 -10.43 -1.63
CA SER A 235 19.16 -9.50 -0.53
C SER A 235 19.74 -10.05 0.76
N THR A 236 20.00 -9.18 1.74
CA THR A 236 20.47 -9.57 3.08
C THR A 236 19.41 -9.17 4.10
N PRO A 237 18.34 -9.98 4.28
CA PRO A 237 17.32 -9.66 5.28
C PRO A 237 17.91 -9.70 6.69
N ASP A 238 17.64 -8.65 7.48
CA ASP A 238 18.17 -8.51 8.85
C ASP A 238 17.52 -9.50 9.82
N THR A 239 16.28 -9.92 9.53
CA THR A 239 15.51 -10.84 10.36
C THR A 239 14.81 -11.89 9.51
N ASP A 240 14.46 -13.00 10.16
CA ASP A 240 13.66 -14.05 9.52
C ASP A 240 12.27 -13.52 9.07
N ALA A 241 11.65 -12.66 9.87
CA ALA A 241 10.39 -12.02 9.49
C ALA A 241 10.53 -11.18 8.21
N GLN A 242 11.61 -10.41 8.08
CA GLN A 242 11.89 -9.64 6.86
C GLN A 242 12.11 -10.55 5.64
N ARG A 243 12.74 -11.70 5.81
CA ARG A 243 12.93 -12.69 4.72
C ARG A 243 11.59 -13.12 4.15
N PHE A 244 10.61 -13.51 4.98
CA PHE A 244 9.29 -13.92 4.51
C PHE A 244 8.52 -12.80 3.81
N VAL A 245 8.61 -11.59 4.31
CA VAL A 245 8.03 -10.42 3.65
C VAL A 245 8.64 -10.19 2.28
N MET A 246 9.96 -10.32 2.15
CA MET A 246 10.65 -10.22 0.86
C MET A 246 10.28 -11.37 -0.10
N MET A 247 10.01 -12.57 0.42
CA MET A 247 9.48 -13.68 -0.39
C MET A 247 8.10 -13.34 -0.97
N GLU A 248 7.17 -12.78 -0.18
CA GLU A 248 5.87 -12.32 -0.67
C GLU A 248 6.02 -11.17 -1.68
N MET A 249 6.96 -10.23 -1.44
CA MET A 249 7.25 -9.15 -2.41
C MET A 249 7.72 -9.69 -3.76
N VAL A 250 8.51 -10.76 -3.78
CA VAL A 250 8.92 -11.42 -5.04
C VAL A 250 7.71 -11.97 -5.79
N LEU A 251 6.80 -12.68 -5.11
CA LEU A 251 5.58 -13.20 -5.73
C LEU A 251 4.71 -12.09 -6.30
N GLU A 252 4.54 -11.00 -5.57
CA GLU A 252 3.78 -9.83 -6.02
C GLU A 252 4.44 -9.16 -7.23
N ALA A 253 5.77 -9.00 -7.23
CA ALA A 253 6.50 -8.42 -8.35
C ALA A 253 6.43 -9.29 -9.61
N LEU A 254 6.49 -10.62 -9.47
CA LEU A 254 6.30 -11.56 -10.58
C LEU A 254 4.88 -11.44 -11.16
N HIS A 255 3.87 -11.31 -10.31
CA HIS A 255 2.50 -11.07 -10.75
C HIS A 255 2.38 -9.75 -11.51
N GLN A 256 2.87 -8.64 -10.97
CA GLN A 256 2.79 -7.31 -11.61
C GLN A 256 3.51 -7.26 -12.97
N ASN A 257 4.50 -8.13 -13.18
CA ASN A 257 5.18 -8.28 -14.46
C ASN A 257 4.57 -9.38 -15.36
N SER A 258 3.37 -9.87 -15.03
CA SER A 258 2.66 -10.91 -15.79
C SER A 258 3.47 -12.20 -15.97
N LEU A 259 4.23 -12.58 -14.95
CA LEU A 259 4.96 -13.85 -14.87
C LEU A 259 4.25 -14.87 -14.00
N LEU A 260 3.40 -14.42 -13.07
CA LEU A 260 2.48 -15.24 -12.27
C LEU A 260 1.06 -14.71 -12.39
N GLY A 261 0.10 -15.61 -12.36
CA GLY A 261 -1.30 -15.31 -12.14
C GLY A 261 -1.57 -15.02 -10.67
N LYS A 262 -2.45 -14.05 -10.38
CA LYS A 262 -2.95 -13.76 -9.04
C LYS A 262 -4.46 -13.68 -9.07
N GLU A 263 -5.08 -14.49 -8.25
CA GLU A 263 -6.52 -14.50 -8.05
C GLU A 263 -6.83 -13.90 -6.67
N MET A 264 -7.69 -12.90 -6.66
CA MET A 264 -8.22 -12.33 -5.41
C MET A 264 -9.47 -13.10 -5.04
N ARG A 265 -9.50 -13.66 -3.83
CA ARG A 265 -10.65 -14.37 -3.25
C ARG A 265 -11.15 -13.61 -2.04
N ASP A 266 -12.35 -13.93 -1.57
CA ASP A 266 -12.96 -13.28 -0.39
C ASP A 266 -12.08 -13.39 0.86
N ASP A 267 -11.29 -14.45 0.96
CA ASP A 267 -10.42 -14.77 2.10
C ASP A 267 -8.95 -14.38 1.91
N GLY A 268 -8.52 -13.99 0.70
CA GLY A 268 -7.13 -13.64 0.45
C GLY A 268 -6.70 -13.66 -1.01
N GLN A 269 -5.44 -13.97 -1.25
CA GLN A 269 -4.83 -13.98 -2.57
C GLN A 269 -4.17 -15.34 -2.85
N SER A 270 -4.26 -15.78 -4.10
CA SER A 270 -3.65 -17.03 -4.57
C SER A 270 -2.74 -16.75 -5.75
N TYR A 271 -1.50 -17.23 -5.69
CA TYR A 271 -0.55 -17.15 -6.81
C TYR A 271 -0.45 -18.51 -7.50
N SER A 272 -0.49 -18.50 -8.84
CA SER A 272 -0.40 -19.70 -9.68
C SER A 272 0.30 -19.37 -10.98
N ASP A 273 0.57 -20.39 -11.79
CA ASP A 273 0.97 -20.16 -13.18
C ASP A 273 -0.13 -19.41 -13.95
N ILE A 274 0.26 -18.59 -14.93
CA ILE A 274 -0.69 -17.76 -15.71
C ILE A 274 -1.75 -18.62 -16.39
N MET A 275 -1.37 -19.79 -16.95
CA MET A 275 -2.33 -20.70 -17.59
C MET A 275 -3.31 -21.29 -16.57
N GLY A 276 -2.87 -21.59 -15.35
CA GLY A 276 -3.71 -22.06 -14.25
C GLY A 276 -4.72 -21.02 -13.81
N SER A 277 -4.30 -19.74 -13.67
CA SER A 277 -5.20 -18.66 -13.29
C SER A 277 -6.22 -18.30 -14.37
N MET A 278 -5.89 -18.44 -15.66
CA MET A 278 -6.85 -18.28 -16.76
C MET A 278 -7.91 -19.40 -16.76
N LEU A 279 -7.52 -20.64 -16.49
CA LEU A 279 -8.45 -21.76 -16.43
C LEU A 279 -9.41 -21.67 -15.25
N SER A 280 -8.97 -21.21 -14.06
CA SER A 280 -9.83 -20.99 -12.91
C SER A 280 -10.87 -19.89 -13.15
N SER A 281 -10.47 -18.78 -13.81
CA SER A 281 -11.40 -17.69 -14.17
C SER A 281 -12.45 -18.08 -15.21
N PHE A 282 -12.22 -19.13 -15.99
CA PHE A 282 -13.25 -19.71 -16.91
C PHE A 282 -14.12 -20.74 -16.22
N GLY A 283 -13.69 -21.35 -15.11
CA GLY A 283 -14.42 -22.38 -14.38
C GLY A 283 -15.56 -21.82 -13.50
N ASP A 284 -15.37 -20.64 -12.92
CA ASP A 284 -16.39 -19.99 -12.06
C ASP A 284 -17.55 -19.36 -12.86
N GLY A 285 -17.53 -19.41 -14.20
CA GLY A 285 -18.56 -18.87 -15.07
C GLY A 285 -19.57 -19.90 -15.64
N PHE A 286 -19.42 -21.17 -15.32
CA PHE A 286 -20.38 -22.21 -15.71
C PHE A 286 -21.01 -22.83 -14.46
N ASP A 287 -22.02 -22.16 -13.90
CA ASP A 287 -23.01 -22.81 -13.06
C ASP A 287 -23.74 -23.86 -13.91
N GLU A 288 -23.64 -25.14 -13.52
CA GLU A 288 -24.29 -26.29 -14.18
C GLU A 288 -25.84 -26.30 -14.05
N ASP A 289 -26.47 -25.21 -13.61
CA ASP A 289 -27.91 -25.17 -13.32
C ASP A 289 -28.79 -24.63 -14.46
N ASP A 290 -28.28 -24.38 -15.67
CA ASP A 290 -29.07 -23.88 -16.82
C ASP A 290 -29.25 -24.90 -17.97
N PHE A 291 -29.28 -26.18 -17.69
CA PHE A 291 -29.86 -27.17 -18.61
C PHE A 291 -31.18 -27.71 -18.04
N ASP A 292 -32.21 -26.86 -18.05
CA ASP A 292 -33.58 -27.36 -18.06
C ASP A 292 -33.83 -28.06 -19.40
N ASP A 293 -34.00 -29.37 -19.32
CA ASP A 293 -34.56 -30.24 -20.37
C ASP A 293 -36.01 -29.79 -20.71
N ASP A 294 -36.16 -28.75 -21.50
CA ASP A 294 -37.44 -28.45 -22.14
C ASP A 294 -37.59 -29.27 -23.42
N ASP A 295 -38.44 -30.26 -23.34
CA ASP A 295 -39.04 -31.12 -24.37
C ASP A 295 -39.24 -30.37 -25.70
N PHE A 296 -38.45 -30.71 -26.72
CA PHE A 296 -38.71 -30.35 -28.11
C PHE A 296 -39.68 -31.41 -28.68
N ASP A 297 -40.98 -31.11 -28.60
CA ASP A 297 -42.01 -31.86 -29.30
C ASP A 297 -41.91 -31.62 -30.81
N VAL A 298 -41.53 -32.66 -31.54
CA VAL A 298 -41.46 -32.70 -33.00
C VAL A 298 -42.76 -33.23 -33.58
N GLU A 299 -43.87 -32.48 -33.41
CA GLU A 299 -45.11 -32.74 -34.17
C GLU A 299 -45.82 -31.40 -34.49
N ASP A 300 -45.40 -30.72 -35.54
CA ASP A 300 -46.31 -29.85 -36.34
C ASP A 300 -45.60 -29.30 -37.58
N PHE A 301 -45.30 -30.17 -38.53
CA PHE A 301 -45.20 -29.82 -39.94
C PHE A 301 -45.69 -30.99 -40.77
N ARG A 302 -47.01 -30.98 -40.96
CA ARG A 302 -47.68 -31.57 -42.14
C ARG A 302 -48.79 -30.66 -42.65
#